data_310435f71ebd236324daaff9e217322f
#
_entry.id   310435f71ebd236324daaff9e217322f
#
_cell.length_a   1.000
_cell.length_b   1.000
_cell.length_c   1.000
_cell.angle_alpha   90.00
_cell.angle_beta   90.00
_cell.angle_gamma   90.00
#
_symmetry.space_group_name_H-M   'P 1'
#
loop_
_entity.id
_entity.type
_entity.pdbx_description
1 polymer ?
#
loop_
_entity_poly.entity_id
_entity_poly.type
_entity_poly.pdbx_seq_one_letter_code
_entity_poly.pdbx_strand_id
1 'polypeptide(L)'
;MYQRRQSTEARVGGIGIGGQNPIRIQSMGTVDTNNTEGCVAQAKRIIDAGGELVRFTTQGVREAENMKNISAQLKGDGYQTPLVADVHFTAHTADVAALYCEKVRINPGNYVDPGRTFKHLEYTDEEYAEELRKIERQLVPFLNICKEHHTAVRIGVNHGSLSDRIMSRYGDTPEGIVESCMEFLRIFKREHFNDVVISIKASNTVVMVTTVRLLVQTMDKEDMHYPLHLGVTEAGEGEDGRVKSAVGIGALLTEGIGDTVRVSLSEEPEFEIPVARKLVDMIAECAELREKAEASIQDDTVTLAVDAPDWETLQLKAAMAVGALFIDKKAHKLTILNSQFPSEKLVELADGILQAARIKFTKTEYISCPGCGRTLYNLQETIAKIKAATKDLVGLKIGIMGCIVNGPGEMADADYGYVGAGRGKISLYKAKECVEKNIPESEAVEKLLELIRKDRK
;
A
#
# COMPACT_ATOMS: atom_id res chain seq x y z
N MET A 1 -9.46 -20.20 17.59
CA MET A 1 -10.60 -19.92 16.64
C MET A 1 -10.48 -18.50 16.17
N TYR A 2 -10.46 -18.25 14.86
CA TYR A 2 -10.34 -16.90 14.27
C TYR A 2 -11.46 -15.98 14.72
N GLN A 3 -11.11 -14.76 15.11
CA GLN A 3 -12.06 -13.70 15.49
C GLN A 3 -11.59 -12.37 14.91
N ARG A 4 -12.44 -11.72 14.12
CA ARG A 4 -12.16 -10.40 13.56
C ARG A 4 -12.30 -9.32 14.64
N ARG A 5 -11.35 -8.35 14.64
CA ARG A 5 -11.43 -7.15 15.47
C ARG A 5 -12.75 -6.41 15.22
N GLN A 6 -13.41 -6.01 16.28
CA GLN A 6 -14.59 -5.17 16.16
C GLN A 6 -14.17 -3.75 15.80
N SER A 7 -14.65 -3.26 14.67
CA SER A 7 -14.46 -1.89 14.22
C SER A 7 -15.82 -1.18 14.09
N THR A 8 -15.81 0.15 14.08
CA THR A 8 -16.99 0.94 13.70
C THR A 8 -17.27 0.75 12.21
N GLU A 9 -18.50 1.02 11.78
CA GLU A 9 -18.85 1.04 10.37
C GLU A 9 -18.57 2.42 9.77
N ALA A 10 -17.88 2.47 8.62
CA ALA A 10 -17.81 3.63 7.76
C ALA A 10 -18.68 3.39 6.52
N ARG A 11 -19.58 4.30 6.21
CA ARG A 11 -20.44 4.24 5.04
C ARG A 11 -19.74 4.85 3.84
N VAL A 12 -19.71 4.12 2.73
CA VAL A 12 -19.07 4.56 1.48
C VAL A 12 -20.07 4.34 0.35
N GLY A 13 -20.84 5.39 0.03
CA GLY A 13 -21.97 5.24 -0.90
C GLY A 13 -22.95 4.18 -0.43
N GLY A 14 -23.20 3.19 -1.27
CA GLY A 14 -24.14 2.09 -0.97
C GLY A 14 -23.55 0.91 -0.17
N ILE A 15 -22.28 0.97 0.29
CA ILE A 15 -21.65 -0.12 1.02
C ILE A 15 -21.11 0.32 2.38
N GLY A 16 -21.07 -0.62 3.34
CA GLY A 16 -20.38 -0.45 4.62
C GLY A 16 -18.98 -1.05 4.60
N ILE A 17 -18.05 -0.42 5.32
CA ILE A 17 -16.70 -0.93 5.62
C ILE A 17 -16.55 -1.01 7.13
N GLY A 18 -16.07 -2.13 7.65
CA GLY A 18 -15.99 -2.37 9.10
C GLY A 18 -17.30 -2.86 9.68
N GLY A 19 -17.43 -2.86 11.00
CA GLY A 19 -18.57 -3.43 11.70
C GLY A 19 -18.77 -4.90 11.34
N GLN A 20 -20.00 -5.26 11.02
CA GLN A 20 -20.37 -6.63 10.57
C GLN A 20 -20.27 -6.83 9.05
N ASN A 21 -19.82 -5.81 8.31
CA ASN A 21 -19.69 -5.94 6.86
C ASN A 21 -18.57 -6.90 6.47
N PRO A 22 -18.66 -7.55 5.28
CA PRO A 22 -17.55 -8.34 4.76
C PRO A 22 -16.32 -7.47 4.51
N ILE A 23 -15.14 -8.10 4.48
CA ILE A 23 -13.90 -7.42 4.11
C ILE A 23 -13.99 -7.03 2.62
N ARG A 24 -13.88 -5.74 2.33
CA ARG A 24 -14.06 -5.19 1.00
C ARG A 24 -12.78 -5.22 0.18
N ILE A 25 -12.91 -5.47 -1.12
CA ILE A 25 -11.79 -5.50 -2.06
C ILE A 25 -11.78 -4.24 -2.90
N GLN A 26 -10.66 -3.53 -2.87
CA GLN A 26 -10.43 -2.31 -3.65
C GLN A 26 -9.28 -2.51 -4.63
N SER A 27 -9.38 -1.92 -5.83
CA SER A 27 -8.23 -1.72 -6.71
C SER A 27 -8.13 -0.26 -7.15
N MET A 28 -7.11 0.05 -7.96
CA MET A 28 -6.80 1.42 -8.38
C MET A 28 -6.52 1.47 -9.87
N GLY A 29 -7.23 2.36 -10.57
CA GLY A 29 -7.01 2.62 -11.98
C GLY A 29 -5.63 3.23 -12.24
N THR A 30 -5.09 2.91 -13.41
CA THR A 30 -3.77 3.36 -13.90
C THR A 30 -3.90 4.38 -15.03
N VAL A 31 -5.08 4.53 -15.58
CA VAL A 31 -5.40 5.51 -16.65
C VAL A 31 -5.37 6.93 -16.08
N ASP A 32 -4.95 7.89 -16.91
CA ASP A 32 -5.05 9.33 -16.59
C ASP A 32 -6.51 9.69 -16.29
N THR A 33 -6.76 10.23 -15.11
CA THR A 33 -8.12 10.53 -14.63
C THR A 33 -8.82 11.60 -15.48
N ASN A 34 -8.10 12.36 -16.33
CA ASN A 34 -8.69 13.25 -17.33
C ASN A 34 -9.24 12.51 -18.57
N ASN A 35 -8.92 11.22 -18.74
CA ASN A 35 -9.46 10.37 -19.79
C ASN A 35 -10.69 9.61 -19.28
N THR A 36 -11.87 10.22 -19.38
CA THR A 36 -13.12 9.65 -18.88
C THR A 36 -13.40 8.26 -19.46
N GLU A 37 -13.33 8.09 -20.76
CA GLU A 37 -13.63 6.81 -21.44
C GLU A 37 -12.67 5.70 -21.00
N GLY A 38 -11.37 5.99 -20.94
CA GLY A 38 -10.36 5.05 -20.48
C GLY A 38 -10.56 4.65 -19.02
N CYS A 39 -10.88 5.62 -18.13
CA CYS A 39 -11.17 5.35 -16.72
C CYS A 39 -12.44 4.50 -16.55
N VAL A 40 -13.50 4.79 -17.28
CA VAL A 40 -14.75 3.99 -17.26
C VAL A 40 -14.49 2.57 -17.73
N ALA A 41 -13.78 2.39 -18.85
CA ALA A 41 -13.45 1.07 -19.37
C ALA A 41 -12.61 0.25 -18.37
N GLN A 42 -11.62 0.87 -17.71
CA GLN A 42 -10.79 0.20 -16.71
C GLN A 42 -11.58 -0.09 -15.42
N ALA A 43 -12.42 0.85 -14.96
CA ALA A 43 -13.29 0.65 -13.81
C ALA A 43 -14.20 -0.57 -14.01
N LYS A 44 -14.82 -0.71 -15.18
CA LYS A 44 -15.65 -1.88 -15.51
C LYS A 44 -14.88 -3.18 -15.39
N ARG A 45 -13.68 -3.28 -15.96
CA ARG A 45 -12.84 -4.49 -15.84
C ARG A 45 -12.53 -4.83 -14.37
N ILE A 46 -12.21 -3.82 -13.55
CA ILE A 46 -11.97 -4.01 -12.11
C ILE A 46 -13.24 -4.50 -11.40
N ILE A 47 -14.39 -3.90 -11.69
CA ILE A 47 -15.68 -4.26 -11.07
C ILE A 47 -16.12 -5.65 -11.51
N ASP A 48 -16.03 -5.96 -12.80
CA ASP A 48 -16.39 -7.27 -13.36
C ASP A 48 -15.50 -8.40 -12.81
N ALA A 49 -14.25 -8.08 -12.44
CA ALA A 49 -13.37 -9.01 -11.72
C ALA A 49 -13.75 -9.20 -10.24
N GLY A 50 -14.71 -8.43 -9.71
CA GLY A 50 -15.19 -8.50 -8.33
C GLY A 50 -14.66 -7.39 -7.41
N GLY A 51 -14.14 -6.30 -7.97
CA GLY A 51 -13.74 -5.11 -7.21
C GLY A 51 -14.96 -4.38 -6.65
N GLU A 52 -14.93 -4.08 -5.35
CA GLU A 52 -16.03 -3.45 -4.62
C GLU A 52 -15.82 -1.93 -4.41
N LEU A 53 -14.62 -1.43 -4.65
CA LEU A 53 -14.27 -0.01 -4.72
C LEU A 53 -13.22 0.20 -5.81
N VAL A 54 -13.36 1.29 -6.58
CA VAL A 54 -12.38 1.67 -7.60
C VAL A 54 -11.80 3.04 -7.26
N ARG A 55 -10.46 3.12 -7.16
CA ARG A 55 -9.74 4.35 -6.82
C ARG A 55 -9.04 4.92 -8.04
N PHE A 56 -9.15 6.23 -8.23
CA PHE A 56 -8.40 6.96 -9.26
C PHE A 56 -7.52 8.05 -8.64
N THR A 57 -6.37 8.28 -9.27
CA THR A 57 -5.47 9.37 -8.91
C THR A 57 -6.12 10.72 -9.19
N THR A 58 -6.11 11.62 -8.21
CA THR A 58 -6.69 12.95 -8.33
C THR A 58 -5.65 13.98 -7.92
N GLN A 59 -4.87 14.46 -8.91
CA GLN A 59 -3.71 15.31 -8.69
C GLN A 59 -4.09 16.78 -8.51
N GLY A 60 -5.20 17.20 -9.12
CA GLY A 60 -5.67 18.57 -9.11
C GLY A 60 -7.19 18.67 -9.28
N VAL A 61 -7.69 19.90 -9.28
CA VAL A 61 -9.12 20.21 -9.39
C VAL A 61 -9.72 19.64 -10.67
N ARG A 62 -8.99 19.64 -11.79
CA ARG A 62 -9.47 19.12 -13.06
C ARG A 62 -9.79 17.63 -13.02
N GLU A 63 -8.94 16.82 -12.41
CA GLU A 63 -9.19 15.41 -12.20
C GLU A 63 -10.35 15.19 -11.21
N ALA A 64 -10.43 16.01 -10.14
CA ALA A 64 -11.50 15.96 -9.16
C ALA A 64 -12.87 16.25 -9.81
N GLU A 65 -12.96 17.27 -10.65
CA GLU A 65 -14.17 17.59 -11.43
C GLU A 65 -14.53 16.48 -12.43
N ASN A 66 -13.53 15.85 -13.06
CA ASN A 66 -13.76 14.78 -14.02
C ASN A 66 -14.28 13.49 -13.37
N MET A 67 -14.07 13.28 -12.07
CA MET A 67 -14.69 12.17 -11.34
C MET A 67 -16.22 12.18 -11.45
N LYS A 68 -16.85 13.36 -11.59
CA LYS A 68 -18.29 13.49 -11.85
C LYS A 68 -18.68 12.79 -13.16
N ASN A 69 -17.91 13.01 -14.23
CA ASN A 69 -18.21 12.42 -15.55
C ASN A 69 -18.00 10.90 -15.53
N ILE A 70 -16.92 10.44 -14.90
CA ILE A 70 -16.62 9.00 -14.74
C ILE A 70 -17.75 8.32 -13.96
N SER A 71 -18.18 8.90 -12.83
CA SER A 71 -19.27 8.39 -11.99
C SER A 71 -20.60 8.37 -12.75
N ALA A 72 -20.93 9.44 -13.47
CA ALA A 72 -22.18 9.55 -14.23
C ALA A 72 -22.26 8.50 -15.33
N GLN A 73 -21.17 8.28 -16.07
CA GLN A 73 -21.13 7.27 -17.13
C GLN A 73 -21.22 5.85 -16.58
N LEU A 74 -20.49 5.53 -15.50
CA LEU A 74 -20.57 4.21 -14.85
C LEU A 74 -21.99 3.93 -14.35
N LYS A 75 -22.62 4.89 -13.66
CA LYS A 75 -23.99 4.76 -13.17
C LYS A 75 -25.00 4.63 -14.32
N GLY A 76 -24.80 5.36 -15.42
CA GLY A 76 -25.60 5.25 -16.63
C GLY A 76 -25.51 3.85 -17.29
N ASP A 77 -24.36 3.21 -17.16
CA ASP A 77 -24.11 1.84 -17.65
C ASP A 77 -24.49 0.74 -16.62
N GLY A 78 -25.11 1.12 -15.49
CA GLY A 78 -25.62 0.20 -14.46
C GLY A 78 -24.63 -0.15 -13.33
N TYR A 79 -23.44 0.40 -13.32
CA TYR A 79 -22.44 0.18 -12.28
C TYR A 79 -22.64 1.14 -11.10
N GLN A 80 -22.83 0.59 -9.89
CA GLN A 80 -23.06 1.37 -8.66
C GLN A 80 -21.88 1.33 -7.69
N THR A 81 -20.75 0.77 -8.12
CA THR A 81 -19.54 0.62 -7.28
C THR A 81 -18.99 2.00 -6.88
N PRO A 82 -18.72 2.24 -5.58
CA PRO A 82 -18.20 3.51 -5.11
C PRO A 82 -16.85 3.85 -5.72
N LEU A 83 -16.69 5.13 -6.08
CA LEU A 83 -15.43 5.69 -6.55
C LEU A 83 -14.66 6.36 -5.42
N VAL A 84 -13.35 6.25 -5.46
CA VAL A 84 -12.42 6.82 -4.47
C VAL A 84 -11.47 7.77 -5.17
N ALA A 85 -11.47 9.04 -4.78
CA ALA A 85 -10.46 10.01 -5.21
C ALA A 85 -9.19 9.88 -4.35
N ASP A 86 -8.02 9.73 -4.99
CA ASP A 86 -6.72 9.68 -4.32
C ASP A 86 -6.03 11.03 -4.42
N VAL A 87 -6.23 11.87 -3.41
CA VAL A 87 -5.76 13.26 -3.40
C VAL A 87 -4.40 13.37 -2.71
N HIS A 88 -3.52 14.16 -3.31
CA HIS A 88 -2.20 14.52 -2.80
C HIS A 88 -1.93 16.01 -2.95
N PHE A 89 -1.18 16.62 -2.02
CA PHE A 89 -0.59 17.96 -2.03
C PHE A 89 -1.54 19.15 -1.96
N THR A 90 -2.81 19.02 -2.30
CA THR A 90 -3.74 20.17 -2.35
C THR A 90 -5.03 19.84 -1.63
N ALA A 91 -5.26 20.47 -0.48
CA ALA A 91 -6.49 20.32 0.29
C ALA A 91 -7.73 20.73 -0.52
N HIS A 92 -7.64 21.82 -1.31
CA HIS A 92 -8.73 22.25 -2.18
C HIS A 92 -9.17 21.19 -3.21
N THR A 93 -8.24 20.37 -3.71
CA THR A 93 -8.60 19.24 -4.57
C THR A 93 -9.46 18.21 -3.83
N ALA A 94 -9.21 18.00 -2.52
CA ALA A 94 -10.03 17.12 -1.70
C ALA A 94 -11.45 17.68 -1.51
N ASP A 95 -11.58 19.01 -1.32
CA ASP A 95 -12.87 19.68 -1.21
C ASP A 95 -13.73 19.43 -2.47
N VAL A 96 -13.14 19.63 -3.64
CA VAL A 96 -13.83 19.40 -4.93
C VAL A 96 -14.14 17.91 -5.13
N ALA A 97 -13.21 17.00 -4.84
CA ALA A 97 -13.43 15.58 -4.97
C ALA A 97 -14.57 15.07 -4.07
N ALA A 98 -14.74 15.66 -2.88
CA ALA A 98 -15.79 15.29 -1.95
C ALA A 98 -17.21 15.56 -2.51
N LEU A 99 -17.35 16.43 -3.50
CA LEU A 99 -18.63 16.70 -4.16
C LEU A 99 -19.07 15.57 -5.11
N TYR A 100 -18.14 14.74 -5.57
CA TYR A 100 -18.37 13.82 -6.70
C TYR A 100 -18.01 12.38 -6.44
N CYS A 101 -17.31 12.08 -5.32
CA CYS A 101 -16.86 10.73 -4.98
C CYS A 101 -17.50 10.26 -3.68
N GLU A 102 -17.73 8.96 -3.58
CA GLU A 102 -18.26 8.34 -2.38
C GLU A 102 -17.19 8.24 -1.27
N LYS A 103 -15.90 8.34 -1.64
CA LYS A 103 -14.78 8.40 -0.68
C LYS A 103 -13.63 9.25 -1.22
N VAL A 104 -13.00 10.03 -0.36
CA VAL A 104 -11.78 10.78 -0.65
C VAL A 104 -10.65 10.28 0.22
N ARG A 105 -9.50 9.94 -0.37
CA ARG A 105 -8.28 9.66 0.39
C ARG A 105 -7.44 10.91 0.47
N ILE A 106 -7.07 11.27 1.68
CA ILE A 106 -6.08 12.30 1.99
C ILE A 106 -4.84 11.66 2.63
N ASN A 107 -3.69 12.30 2.45
CA ASN A 107 -2.42 11.83 3.03
C ASN A 107 -1.93 12.85 4.07
N PRO A 108 -1.91 12.50 5.36
CA PRO A 108 -1.41 13.38 6.42
C PRO A 108 -0.04 14.00 6.13
N GLY A 109 0.84 13.24 5.49
CA GLY A 109 2.21 13.70 5.19
C GLY A 109 2.32 14.84 4.17
N ASN A 110 1.23 15.16 3.43
CA ASN A 110 1.23 16.22 2.42
C ASN A 110 -0.12 16.90 2.21
N TYR A 111 -1.03 16.78 3.17
CA TYR A 111 -2.35 17.43 3.10
C TYR A 111 -2.28 18.91 3.50
N VAL A 112 -1.56 19.22 4.58
CA VAL A 112 -1.29 20.57 5.08
C VAL A 112 0.20 20.85 5.08
N ASP A 113 0.98 19.88 5.57
CA ASP A 113 2.43 19.94 5.54
C ASP A 113 2.92 19.94 4.08
N PRO A 114 4.00 20.66 3.74
CA PRO A 114 4.62 20.55 2.43
C PRO A 114 5.13 19.13 2.20
N GLY A 115 5.19 18.72 0.94
CA GLY A 115 5.76 17.41 0.57
C GLY A 115 7.17 17.24 1.15
N ARG A 116 7.53 16.00 1.51
CA ARG A 116 8.80 15.67 2.15
C ARG A 116 10.01 16.20 1.36
N THR A 117 10.87 16.96 2.03
CA THR A 117 12.10 17.53 1.47
C THR A 117 13.36 16.97 2.13
N PHE A 118 13.20 16.05 3.10
CA PHE A 118 14.27 15.44 3.91
C PHE A 118 15.05 16.46 4.75
N LYS A 119 14.40 17.54 5.16
CA LYS A 119 14.97 18.55 6.05
C LYS A 119 14.67 18.21 7.51
N HIS A 120 15.63 18.48 8.38
CA HIS A 120 15.38 18.48 9.82
C HIS A 120 14.83 19.84 10.22
N LEU A 121 13.71 19.82 10.95
CA LEU A 121 13.00 21.00 11.45
C LEU A 121 13.00 20.96 12.98
N GLU A 122 13.30 22.09 13.61
CA GLU A 122 13.22 22.22 15.06
C GLU A 122 11.95 22.98 15.43
N TYR A 123 11.18 22.43 16.39
CA TYR A 123 9.97 23.03 16.90
C TYR A 123 10.01 23.00 18.42
N THR A 124 9.65 24.11 19.06
CA THR A 124 9.20 24.08 20.47
C THR A 124 7.83 23.40 20.56
N ASP A 125 7.38 23.05 21.76
CA ASP A 125 6.05 22.43 21.93
C ASP A 125 4.93 23.40 21.53
N GLU A 126 5.10 24.69 21.74
CA GLU A 126 4.15 25.74 21.34
C GLU A 126 4.08 25.87 19.81
N GLU A 127 5.21 25.86 19.13
CA GLU A 127 5.27 25.90 17.66
C GLU A 127 4.65 24.65 17.05
N TYR A 128 4.93 23.48 17.62
CA TYR A 128 4.32 22.22 17.18
C TYR A 128 2.80 22.24 17.36
N ALA A 129 2.31 22.74 18.51
CA ALA A 129 0.89 22.90 18.75
C ALA A 129 0.23 23.86 17.74
N GLU A 130 0.94 24.91 17.26
CA GLU A 130 0.42 25.76 16.19
C GLU A 130 0.32 25.03 14.85
N GLU A 131 1.27 24.15 14.53
CA GLU A 131 1.16 23.30 13.33
C GLU A 131 -0.08 22.39 13.39
N LEU A 132 -0.39 21.80 14.56
CA LEU A 132 -1.63 21.02 14.75
C LEU A 132 -2.88 21.89 14.55
N ARG A 133 -2.89 23.14 15.01
CA ARG A 133 -3.99 24.08 14.77
C ARG A 133 -4.14 24.43 13.29
N LYS A 134 -3.04 24.49 12.54
CA LYS A 134 -3.11 24.68 11.06
C LYS A 134 -3.78 23.49 10.39
N ILE A 135 -3.44 22.26 10.81
CA ILE A 135 -4.10 21.04 10.31
C ILE A 135 -5.60 21.13 10.58
N GLU A 136 -6.00 21.45 11.81
CA GLU A 136 -7.41 21.54 12.20
C GLU A 136 -8.17 22.61 11.38
N ARG A 137 -7.60 23.81 11.21
CA ARG A 137 -8.20 24.89 10.40
C ARG A 137 -8.44 24.49 8.94
N GLN A 138 -7.61 23.61 8.38
CA GLN A 138 -7.77 23.14 7.01
C GLN A 138 -8.69 21.92 6.92
N LEU A 139 -8.65 21.03 7.93
CA LEU A 139 -9.37 19.78 7.91
C LEU A 139 -10.87 19.93 8.23
N VAL A 140 -11.23 20.80 9.21
CA VAL A 140 -12.63 20.95 9.65
C VAL A 140 -13.55 21.44 8.53
N PRO A 141 -13.21 22.44 7.69
CA PRO A 141 -14.02 22.80 6.54
C PRO A 141 -14.23 21.63 5.56
N PHE A 142 -13.20 20.87 5.27
CA PHE A 142 -13.29 19.67 4.41
C PHE A 142 -14.25 18.62 5.01
N LEU A 143 -14.16 18.35 6.33
CA LEU A 143 -15.09 17.42 6.98
C LEU A 143 -16.54 17.88 6.91
N ASN A 144 -16.80 19.18 6.94
CA ASN A 144 -18.15 19.73 6.80
C ASN A 144 -18.69 19.48 5.38
N ILE A 145 -17.87 19.66 4.34
CA ILE A 145 -18.24 19.28 2.96
C ILE A 145 -18.53 17.77 2.90
N CYS A 146 -17.69 16.94 3.49
CA CYS A 146 -17.90 15.49 3.52
C CYS A 146 -19.20 15.09 4.24
N LYS A 147 -19.55 15.75 5.34
CA LYS A 147 -20.83 15.53 6.05
C LYS A 147 -22.01 15.89 5.16
N GLU A 148 -21.96 17.03 4.48
CA GLU A 148 -23.04 17.52 3.60
C GLU A 148 -23.26 16.60 2.40
N HIS A 149 -22.18 16.06 1.81
CA HIS A 149 -22.23 15.23 0.62
C HIS A 149 -22.20 13.71 0.91
N HIS A 150 -22.22 13.30 2.18
CA HIS A 150 -22.13 11.89 2.62
C HIS A 150 -20.90 11.18 2.07
N THR A 151 -19.78 11.89 1.99
CA THR A 151 -18.51 11.39 1.47
C THR A 151 -17.66 10.86 2.61
N ALA A 152 -17.29 9.60 2.53
CA ALA A 152 -16.35 9.02 3.48
C ALA A 152 -14.91 9.52 3.25
N VAL A 153 -14.09 9.49 4.29
CA VAL A 153 -12.69 9.89 4.19
C VAL A 153 -11.78 8.69 4.49
N ARG A 154 -10.74 8.48 3.68
CA ARG A 154 -9.66 7.60 4.05
C ARG A 154 -8.41 8.41 4.43
N ILE A 155 -7.98 8.28 5.66
CA ILE A 155 -6.66 8.74 6.11
C ILE A 155 -5.63 7.70 5.65
N GLY A 156 -4.84 8.07 4.66
CA GLY A 156 -3.89 7.16 4.02
C GLY A 156 -2.46 7.59 4.27
N VAL A 157 -1.83 7.06 5.32
CA VAL A 157 -0.41 7.29 5.61
C VAL A 157 0.44 6.33 4.80
N ASN A 158 1.42 6.86 4.08
CA ASN A 158 2.48 6.08 3.46
C ASN A 158 3.80 6.40 4.16
N HIS A 159 4.53 5.38 4.57
CA HIS A 159 5.84 5.53 5.22
C HIS A 159 6.78 6.45 4.41
N GLY A 160 6.83 6.26 3.10
CA GLY A 160 7.68 7.05 2.20
C GLY A 160 7.32 8.53 2.08
N SER A 161 6.12 8.95 2.48
CA SER A 161 5.64 10.35 2.35
C SER A 161 5.29 11.01 3.68
N LEU A 162 5.89 10.58 4.79
CA LEU A 162 5.78 11.29 6.06
C LEU A 162 6.33 12.70 5.94
N SER A 163 5.69 13.68 6.59
CA SER A 163 6.16 15.07 6.57
C SER A 163 7.49 15.24 7.30
N ASP A 164 8.26 16.26 6.90
CA ASP A 164 9.52 16.61 7.60
C ASP A 164 9.26 16.97 9.07
N ARG A 165 8.07 17.49 9.41
CA ARG A 165 7.64 17.80 10.78
C ARG A 165 7.55 16.54 11.64
N ILE A 166 6.87 15.51 11.16
CA ILE A 166 6.77 14.21 11.85
C ILE A 166 8.15 13.55 11.97
N MET A 167 8.90 13.54 10.86
CA MET A 167 10.23 12.93 10.83
C MET A 167 11.21 13.60 11.78
N SER A 168 11.11 14.91 11.94
CA SER A 168 11.99 15.67 12.84
C SER A 168 11.67 15.45 14.31
N ARG A 169 10.37 15.29 14.65
CA ARG A 169 9.95 15.13 16.04
C ARG A 169 9.99 13.69 16.53
N TYR A 170 9.61 12.72 15.68
CA TYR A 170 9.43 11.31 16.07
C TYR A 170 10.43 10.36 15.38
N GLY A 171 11.17 10.86 14.39
CA GLY A 171 12.08 10.04 13.59
C GLY A 171 11.36 9.13 12.59
N ASP A 172 12.14 8.27 11.94
CA ASP A 172 11.67 7.22 11.02
C ASP A 172 11.32 5.97 11.84
N THR A 173 10.25 6.05 12.61
CA THR A 173 9.84 5.04 13.59
C THR A 173 8.37 4.67 13.40
N PRO A 174 7.96 3.47 13.85
CA PRO A 174 6.54 3.10 13.87
C PRO A 174 5.68 4.12 14.64
N GLU A 175 6.19 4.67 15.73
CA GLU A 175 5.52 5.69 16.56
C GLU A 175 5.26 6.96 15.77
N GLY A 176 6.24 7.42 14.98
CA GLY A 176 6.10 8.60 14.11
C GLY A 176 5.06 8.38 13.01
N ILE A 177 5.04 7.19 12.41
CA ILE A 177 4.04 6.82 11.40
C ILE A 177 2.63 6.81 12.02
N VAL A 178 2.48 6.23 13.21
CA VAL A 178 1.20 6.18 13.93
C VAL A 178 0.76 7.59 14.31
N GLU A 179 1.64 8.41 14.87
CA GLU A 179 1.29 9.78 15.29
C GLU A 179 0.86 10.65 14.10
N SER A 180 1.50 10.50 12.93
CA SER A 180 1.03 11.15 11.70
C SER A 180 -0.44 10.88 11.39
N CYS A 181 -0.93 9.69 11.73
CA CYS A 181 -2.33 9.31 11.59
C CYS A 181 -3.18 9.86 12.75
N MET A 182 -2.71 9.69 13.99
CA MET A 182 -3.46 10.04 15.21
C MET A 182 -3.74 11.53 15.33
N GLU A 183 -2.85 12.40 14.87
CA GLU A 183 -3.08 13.84 14.83
C GLU A 183 -4.37 14.17 14.06
N PHE A 184 -4.62 13.51 12.96
CA PHE A 184 -5.86 13.68 12.18
C PHE A 184 -7.05 13.00 12.86
N LEU A 185 -6.89 11.77 13.36
CA LEU A 185 -7.98 11.01 13.98
C LEU A 185 -8.56 11.71 15.21
N ARG A 186 -7.74 12.37 16.01
CA ARG A 186 -8.21 13.15 17.16
C ARG A 186 -9.12 14.30 16.72
N ILE A 187 -8.87 14.92 15.56
CA ILE A 187 -9.76 15.93 14.96
C ILE A 187 -11.05 15.28 14.49
N PHE A 188 -10.99 14.16 13.76
CA PHE A 188 -12.18 13.42 13.31
C PHE A 188 -13.08 13.04 14.50
N LYS A 189 -12.50 12.56 15.59
CA LYS A 189 -13.23 12.23 16.82
C LYS A 189 -13.93 13.46 17.42
N ARG A 190 -13.21 14.59 17.55
CA ARG A 190 -13.79 15.85 18.07
C ARG A 190 -14.93 16.38 17.18
N GLU A 191 -14.77 16.24 15.88
CA GLU A 191 -15.77 16.65 14.89
C GLU A 191 -16.92 15.65 14.72
N HIS A 192 -16.95 14.55 15.48
CA HIS A 192 -17.93 13.47 15.37
C HIS A 192 -18.09 12.93 13.94
N PHE A 193 -16.98 12.85 13.20
CA PHE A 193 -16.96 12.31 11.84
C PHE A 193 -16.58 10.82 11.89
N ASN A 194 -17.54 9.92 11.60
CA ASN A 194 -17.36 8.47 11.76
C ASN A 194 -17.15 7.72 10.44
N ASP A 195 -17.49 8.32 9.29
CA ASP A 195 -17.29 7.69 7.98
C ASP A 195 -15.82 7.78 7.54
N VAL A 196 -14.94 7.23 8.39
CA VAL A 196 -13.50 7.24 8.19
C VAL A 196 -12.92 5.84 8.11
N VAL A 197 -12.02 5.63 7.16
CA VAL A 197 -11.22 4.42 6.99
C VAL A 197 -9.75 4.82 7.11
N ILE A 198 -8.93 3.96 7.69
CA ILE A 198 -7.52 4.28 7.91
C ILE A 198 -6.64 3.29 7.16
N SER A 199 -5.53 3.76 6.62
CA SER A 199 -4.48 2.89 6.13
C SER A 199 -3.09 3.41 6.49
N ILE A 200 -2.23 2.49 6.92
CA ILE A 200 -0.78 2.69 6.96
C ILE A 200 -0.19 1.71 5.97
N LYS A 201 0.63 2.21 5.06
CA LYS A 201 1.28 1.41 4.03
C LYS A 201 2.77 1.66 3.98
N ALA A 202 3.51 0.60 3.72
CA ALA A 202 4.93 0.61 3.47
C ALA A 202 5.29 -0.48 2.46
N SER A 203 6.42 -0.35 1.78
CA SER A 203 7.00 -1.40 0.93
C SER A 203 7.70 -2.48 1.75
N ASN A 204 8.12 -2.15 2.96
CA ASN A 204 8.67 -3.08 3.95
C ASN A 204 7.53 -3.69 4.77
N THR A 205 7.33 -5.01 4.65
CA THR A 205 6.25 -5.75 5.32
C THR A 205 6.36 -5.70 6.84
N VAL A 206 7.59 -5.75 7.40
CA VAL A 206 7.83 -5.67 8.84
C VAL A 206 7.38 -4.32 9.38
N VAL A 207 7.79 -3.22 8.72
CA VAL A 207 7.37 -1.86 9.10
C VAL A 207 5.85 -1.74 9.02
N MET A 208 5.24 -2.20 7.92
CA MET A 208 3.80 -2.10 7.71
C MET A 208 3.01 -2.84 8.80
N VAL A 209 3.34 -4.11 9.06
CA VAL A 209 2.62 -4.95 10.03
C VAL A 209 2.80 -4.42 11.45
N THR A 210 4.04 -4.12 11.85
CA THR A 210 4.35 -3.61 13.19
C THR A 210 3.63 -2.29 13.46
N THR A 211 3.63 -1.38 12.46
CA THR A 211 3.00 -0.07 12.60
C THR A 211 1.48 -0.16 12.65
N VAL A 212 0.86 -1.04 11.85
CA VAL A 212 -0.61 -1.23 11.89
C VAL A 212 -1.04 -1.83 13.24
N ARG A 213 -0.29 -2.79 13.78
CA ARG A 213 -0.54 -3.32 15.14
C ARG A 213 -0.45 -2.22 16.20
N LEU A 214 0.59 -1.38 16.12
CA LEU A 214 0.77 -0.25 17.03
C LEU A 214 -0.36 0.78 16.90
N LEU A 215 -0.82 1.07 15.66
CA LEU A 215 -1.96 1.94 15.43
C LEU A 215 -3.23 1.40 16.10
N VAL A 216 -3.51 0.10 15.96
CA VAL A 216 -4.67 -0.53 16.63
C VAL A 216 -4.60 -0.33 18.14
N GLN A 217 -3.44 -0.65 18.74
CA GLN A 217 -3.23 -0.47 20.18
C GLN A 217 -3.38 0.99 20.63
N THR A 218 -2.92 1.95 19.83
CA THR A 218 -2.99 3.37 20.13
C THR A 218 -4.42 3.89 20.02
N MET A 219 -5.14 3.47 18.96
CA MET A 219 -6.56 3.80 18.80
C MET A 219 -7.41 3.24 19.95
N ASP A 220 -7.18 2.00 20.33
CA ASP A 220 -7.94 1.36 21.41
C ASP A 220 -7.73 2.08 22.76
N LYS A 221 -6.51 2.57 23.05
CA LYS A 221 -6.22 3.40 24.22
C LYS A 221 -6.96 4.75 24.24
N GLU A 222 -7.25 5.30 23.07
CA GLU A 222 -7.97 6.55 22.90
C GLU A 222 -9.46 6.35 22.58
N ASP A 223 -9.99 5.12 22.76
CA ASP A 223 -11.37 4.75 22.46
C ASP A 223 -11.77 5.10 21.02
N MET A 224 -10.97 4.63 20.07
CA MET A 224 -11.18 4.74 18.62
C MET A 224 -11.11 3.35 17.98
N HIS A 225 -12.15 2.98 17.23
CA HIS A 225 -12.25 1.64 16.63
C HIS A 225 -12.52 1.71 15.13
N TYR A 226 -11.89 2.65 14.44
CA TYR A 226 -12.11 2.85 13.01
C TYR A 226 -11.66 1.66 12.16
N PRO A 227 -12.32 1.41 11.02
CA PRO A 227 -11.98 0.35 10.09
C PRO A 227 -10.64 0.61 9.38
N LEU A 228 -9.95 -0.49 9.07
CA LEU A 228 -8.61 -0.48 8.49
C LEU A 228 -8.59 -1.01 7.06
N HIS A 229 -7.91 -0.28 6.18
CA HIS A 229 -7.59 -0.69 4.83
C HIS A 229 -6.14 -1.16 4.74
N LEU A 230 -5.94 -2.44 4.44
CA LEU A 230 -4.63 -3.07 4.38
C LEU A 230 -4.05 -3.08 2.96
N GLY A 231 -2.74 -3.01 2.87
CA GLY A 231 -2.00 -3.17 1.62
C GLY A 231 -0.52 -2.95 1.81
N VAL A 232 0.28 -3.74 1.09
CA VAL A 232 1.72 -3.51 0.94
C VAL A 232 1.91 -2.66 -0.31
N THR A 233 2.66 -1.55 -0.20
CA THR A 233 3.00 -0.74 -1.37
C THR A 233 4.18 -1.34 -2.11
N GLU A 234 4.25 -1.09 -3.42
CA GLU A 234 5.39 -1.49 -4.26
C GLU A 234 5.79 -2.96 -4.07
N ALA A 235 4.77 -3.84 -4.04
CA ALA A 235 4.99 -5.27 -3.80
C ALA A 235 5.72 -5.97 -4.97
N GLY A 236 5.68 -5.38 -6.16
CA GLY A 236 6.26 -5.95 -7.36
C GLY A 236 5.22 -6.68 -8.21
N GLU A 237 5.66 -7.63 -9.00
CA GLU A 237 4.85 -8.40 -9.95
C GLU A 237 5.01 -9.91 -9.74
N GLY A 238 4.17 -10.69 -10.43
CA GLY A 238 4.26 -12.14 -10.47
C GLY A 238 4.17 -12.80 -9.09
N GLU A 239 4.90 -13.86 -8.91
CA GLU A 239 4.89 -14.65 -7.67
C GLU A 239 5.44 -13.85 -6.47
N ASP A 240 6.50 -13.07 -6.68
CA ASP A 240 7.12 -12.27 -5.62
C ASP A 240 6.16 -11.22 -5.05
N GLY A 241 5.43 -10.52 -5.93
CA GLY A 241 4.44 -9.52 -5.50
C GLY A 241 3.28 -10.16 -4.73
N ARG A 242 2.83 -11.33 -5.15
CA ARG A 242 1.78 -12.11 -4.49
C ARG A 242 2.23 -12.60 -3.12
N VAL A 243 3.39 -13.22 -3.03
CA VAL A 243 3.98 -13.70 -1.76
C VAL A 243 4.20 -12.54 -0.80
N LYS A 244 4.78 -11.42 -1.25
CA LYS A 244 5.01 -10.24 -0.41
C LYS A 244 3.70 -9.64 0.11
N SER A 245 2.67 -9.55 -0.73
CA SER A 245 1.35 -9.10 -0.32
C SER A 245 0.71 -10.05 0.69
N ALA A 246 0.82 -11.36 0.46
CA ALA A 246 0.26 -12.38 1.36
C ALA A 246 0.97 -12.40 2.72
N VAL A 247 2.30 -12.23 2.77
CA VAL A 247 3.06 -12.09 4.02
C VAL A 247 2.58 -10.87 4.82
N GLY A 248 2.50 -9.69 4.19
CA GLY A 248 2.15 -8.47 4.91
C GLY A 248 0.67 -8.37 5.27
N ILE A 249 -0.21 -8.51 4.27
CA ILE A 249 -1.67 -8.43 4.48
C ILE A 249 -2.16 -9.63 5.30
N GLY A 250 -1.67 -10.84 4.98
CA GLY A 250 -2.07 -12.07 5.62
C GLY A 250 -1.70 -12.12 7.11
N ALA A 251 -0.55 -11.58 7.49
CA ALA A 251 -0.15 -11.46 8.90
C ALA A 251 -1.22 -10.74 9.73
N LEU A 252 -1.74 -9.62 9.23
CA LEU A 252 -2.76 -8.83 9.92
C LEU A 252 -4.15 -9.47 9.82
N LEU A 253 -4.54 -9.97 8.64
CA LEU A 253 -5.83 -10.63 8.46
C LEU A 253 -6.00 -11.85 9.36
N THR A 254 -4.98 -12.70 9.50
CA THR A 254 -5.01 -13.87 10.40
C THR A 254 -5.05 -13.51 11.88
N GLU A 255 -4.74 -12.26 12.24
CA GLU A 255 -4.90 -11.69 13.58
C GLU A 255 -6.25 -10.99 13.77
N GLY A 256 -7.12 -11.04 12.78
CA GLY A 256 -8.42 -10.37 12.82
C GLY A 256 -8.38 -8.87 12.49
N ILE A 257 -7.25 -8.34 12.04
CA ILE A 257 -7.08 -6.93 11.72
C ILE A 257 -7.29 -6.72 10.21
N GLY A 258 -8.24 -5.84 9.85
CA GLY A 258 -8.50 -5.45 8.46
C GLY A 258 -9.96 -5.53 8.06
N ASP A 259 -10.44 -4.50 7.38
CA ASP A 259 -11.83 -4.29 6.97
C ASP A 259 -11.97 -4.10 5.46
N THR A 260 -10.89 -3.70 4.80
CA THR A 260 -10.77 -3.65 3.35
C THR A 260 -9.32 -3.87 2.95
N VAL A 261 -9.08 -4.43 1.77
CA VAL A 261 -7.75 -4.77 1.28
C VAL A 261 -7.52 -4.28 -0.16
N ARG A 262 -6.26 -3.97 -0.45
CA ARG A 262 -5.76 -3.85 -1.81
C ARG A 262 -4.42 -4.58 -1.93
N VAL A 263 -4.36 -5.54 -2.81
CA VAL A 263 -3.11 -6.07 -3.35
C VAL A 263 -2.58 -5.08 -4.38
N SER A 264 -1.30 -4.75 -4.35
CA SER A 264 -0.69 -3.76 -5.26
C SER A 264 0.37 -4.46 -6.10
N LEU A 265 0.00 -4.83 -7.33
CA LEU A 265 0.88 -5.51 -8.29
C LEU A 265 1.25 -4.57 -9.44
N SER A 266 2.47 -4.73 -9.96
CA SER A 266 2.92 -4.06 -11.18
C SER A 266 2.36 -4.74 -12.43
N GLU A 267 1.05 -4.98 -12.43
CA GLU A 267 0.25 -5.67 -13.44
C GLU A 267 -1.02 -4.85 -13.74
N GLU A 268 -1.88 -5.31 -14.66
CA GLU A 268 -3.18 -4.66 -14.86
C GLU A 268 -4.04 -4.77 -13.59
N PRO A 269 -4.75 -3.69 -13.19
CA PRO A 269 -5.37 -3.61 -11.86
C PRO A 269 -6.49 -4.63 -11.62
N GLU A 270 -7.14 -5.14 -12.65
CA GLU A 270 -8.13 -6.21 -12.55
C GLU A 270 -7.52 -7.54 -12.04
N PHE A 271 -6.23 -7.78 -12.26
CA PHE A 271 -5.55 -9.00 -11.79
C PHE A 271 -5.25 -8.96 -10.27
N GLU A 272 -5.28 -7.79 -9.64
CA GLU A 272 -5.18 -7.66 -8.18
C GLU A 272 -6.40 -8.30 -7.47
N ILE A 273 -7.57 -8.27 -8.09
CA ILE A 273 -8.86 -8.65 -7.46
C ILE A 273 -8.94 -10.14 -7.09
N PRO A 274 -8.66 -11.10 -7.99
CA PRO A 274 -8.68 -12.52 -7.64
C PRO A 274 -7.70 -12.87 -6.52
N VAL A 275 -6.52 -12.25 -6.52
CA VAL A 275 -5.51 -12.46 -5.47
C VAL A 275 -6.03 -11.96 -4.13
N ALA A 276 -6.56 -10.73 -4.09
CA ALA A 276 -7.14 -10.15 -2.87
C ALA A 276 -8.32 -10.99 -2.35
N ARG A 277 -9.17 -11.53 -3.25
CA ARG A 277 -10.29 -12.40 -2.88
C ARG A 277 -9.80 -13.69 -2.23
N LYS A 278 -8.82 -14.36 -2.83
CA LYS A 278 -8.20 -15.57 -2.23
C LYS A 278 -7.65 -15.30 -0.83
N LEU A 279 -6.96 -14.15 -0.62
CA LEU A 279 -6.47 -13.78 0.72
C LEU A 279 -7.62 -13.67 1.73
N VAL A 280 -8.73 -13.02 1.35
CA VAL A 280 -9.88 -12.85 2.24
C VAL A 280 -10.59 -14.19 2.52
N ASP A 281 -10.78 -15.01 1.50
CA ASP A 281 -11.54 -16.28 1.63
C ASP A 281 -10.79 -17.32 2.48
N MET A 282 -9.44 -17.26 2.53
CA MET A 282 -8.62 -18.23 3.26
C MET A 282 -8.25 -17.81 4.69
N ILE A 283 -8.76 -16.68 5.21
CA ILE A 283 -8.32 -16.13 6.51
C ILE A 283 -8.43 -17.12 7.65
N ALA A 284 -9.61 -17.74 7.83
CA ALA A 284 -9.87 -18.65 8.95
C ALA A 284 -8.95 -19.89 8.89
N GLU A 285 -8.81 -20.49 7.71
CA GLU A 285 -7.92 -21.63 7.48
C GLU A 285 -6.45 -21.27 7.75
N CYS A 286 -6.00 -20.10 7.23
CA CYS A 286 -4.64 -19.64 7.44
C CYS A 286 -4.34 -19.31 8.91
N ALA A 287 -5.34 -18.81 9.66
CA ALA A 287 -5.19 -18.58 11.10
C ALA A 287 -4.97 -19.91 11.87
N GLU A 288 -5.70 -20.95 11.52
CA GLU A 288 -5.50 -22.30 12.10
C GLU A 288 -4.14 -22.90 11.69
N LEU A 289 -3.76 -22.74 10.42
CA LEU A 289 -2.45 -23.20 9.94
C LEU A 289 -1.31 -22.46 10.65
N ARG A 290 -1.47 -21.18 10.95
CA ARG A 290 -0.50 -20.39 11.73
C ARG A 290 -0.31 -20.98 13.13
N GLU A 291 -1.38 -21.29 13.85
CA GLU A 291 -1.31 -21.92 15.18
C GLU A 291 -0.53 -23.24 15.11
N LYS A 292 -0.82 -24.08 14.12
CA LYS A 292 -0.10 -25.35 13.89
C LYS A 292 1.37 -25.15 13.53
N ALA A 293 1.65 -24.18 12.65
CA ALA A 293 3.00 -23.84 12.22
C ALA A 293 3.82 -23.28 13.40
N GLU A 294 3.24 -22.44 14.25
CA GLU A 294 3.91 -21.94 15.45
C GLU A 294 4.25 -23.08 16.43
N ALA A 295 3.32 -24.02 16.64
CA ALA A 295 3.55 -25.19 17.48
C ALA A 295 4.61 -26.16 16.90
N SER A 296 4.89 -26.08 15.60
CA SER A 296 5.91 -26.92 14.93
C SER A 296 7.32 -26.38 15.04
N ILE A 297 7.53 -25.21 15.66
CA ILE A 297 8.87 -24.57 15.71
C ILE A 297 9.83 -25.44 16.50
N GLN A 298 10.87 -25.93 15.81
CA GLN A 298 11.97 -26.69 16.39
C GLN A 298 13.28 -26.31 15.72
N ASP A 299 14.36 -26.14 16.47
CA ASP A 299 15.70 -25.79 15.98
C ASP A 299 15.69 -24.58 15.00
N ASP A 300 14.93 -23.54 15.38
CA ASP A 300 14.80 -22.31 14.60
C ASP A 300 14.07 -22.50 13.23
N THR A 301 13.35 -23.60 13.07
CA THR A 301 12.67 -23.99 11.84
C THR A 301 11.17 -24.12 12.06
N VAL A 302 10.37 -23.45 11.22
CA VAL A 302 8.94 -23.70 11.06
C VAL A 302 8.75 -24.81 10.06
N THR A 303 7.94 -25.82 10.41
CA THR A 303 7.48 -26.85 9.45
C THR A 303 6.00 -26.65 9.15
N LEU A 304 5.68 -26.31 7.91
CA LEU A 304 4.32 -26.06 7.43
C LEU A 304 3.87 -27.19 6.50
N ALA A 305 2.92 -27.98 6.93
CA ALA A 305 2.17 -28.89 6.05
C ALA A 305 0.95 -28.14 5.49
N VAL A 306 0.86 -28.01 4.17
CA VAL A 306 -0.18 -27.21 3.51
C VAL A 306 -0.58 -27.82 2.17
N ASP A 307 -1.87 -27.91 1.92
CA ASP A 307 -2.47 -28.36 0.66
C ASP A 307 -3.23 -27.23 -0.02
N ALA A 308 -3.24 -27.23 -1.35
CA ALA A 308 -3.97 -26.25 -2.15
C ALA A 308 -4.31 -26.83 -3.53
N PRO A 309 -5.39 -26.37 -4.19
CA PRO A 309 -5.80 -26.88 -5.50
C PRO A 309 -4.88 -26.49 -6.63
N ASP A 310 -4.12 -25.40 -6.50
CA ASP A 310 -3.21 -24.85 -7.50
C ASP A 310 -2.01 -24.17 -6.85
N TRP A 311 -0.99 -23.88 -7.65
CA TRP A 311 0.26 -23.29 -7.19
C TRP A 311 0.10 -21.89 -6.58
N GLU A 312 -0.67 -21.00 -7.21
CA GLU A 312 -0.91 -19.64 -6.67
C GLU A 312 -1.60 -19.70 -5.31
N THR A 313 -2.60 -20.57 -5.16
CA THR A 313 -3.30 -20.75 -3.89
C THR A 313 -2.35 -21.29 -2.81
N LEU A 314 -1.45 -22.23 -3.16
CA LEU A 314 -0.43 -22.73 -2.23
C LEU A 314 0.50 -21.60 -1.76
N GLN A 315 0.99 -20.78 -2.69
CA GLN A 315 1.87 -19.65 -2.38
C GLN A 315 1.22 -18.67 -1.41
N LEU A 316 -0.03 -18.25 -1.70
CA LEU A 316 -0.77 -17.31 -0.87
C LEU A 316 -1.07 -17.90 0.51
N LYS A 317 -1.54 -19.15 0.56
CA LYS A 317 -1.90 -19.85 1.80
C LYS A 317 -0.66 -20.03 2.71
N ALA A 318 0.44 -20.52 2.16
CA ALA A 318 1.70 -20.69 2.90
C ALA A 318 2.19 -19.35 3.45
N ALA A 319 2.26 -18.32 2.59
CA ALA A 319 2.73 -17.00 2.98
C ALA A 319 1.86 -16.34 4.07
N MET A 320 0.53 -16.47 3.98
CA MET A 320 -0.40 -15.97 5.01
C MET A 320 -0.24 -16.70 6.34
N ALA A 321 -0.07 -18.03 6.30
CA ALA A 321 -0.01 -18.85 7.50
C ALA A 321 1.24 -18.57 8.33
N VAL A 322 2.40 -18.33 7.70
CA VAL A 322 3.67 -18.21 8.43
C VAL A 322 4.27 -16.81 8.43
N GLY A 323 3.75 -15.89 7.62
CA GLY A 323 4.32 -14.54 7.47
C GLY A 323 4.51 -13.82 8.80
N ALA A 324 3.49 -13.84 9.67
CA ALA A 324 3.56 -13.22 10.99
C ALA A 324 4.66 -13.81 11.86
N LEU A 325 4.90 -15.13 11.81
CA LEU A 325 5.91 -15.81 12.63
C LEU A 325 7.32 -15.29 12.29
N PHE A 326 7.59 -15.06 11.01
CA PHE A 326 8.89 -14.53 10.56
C PHE A 326 9.00 -13.02 10.78
N ILE A 327 7.94 -12.24 10.57
CA ILE A 327 7.91 -10.82 10.92
C ILE A 327 8.24 -10.63 12.41
N ASP A 328 7.71 -11.50 13.26
CA ASP A 328 7.94 -11.50 14.72
C ASP A 328 9.26 -12.19 15.14
N LYS A 329 10.05 -12.66 14.16
CA LYS A 329 11.33 -13.34 14.38
C LYS A 329 11.25 -14.54 15.31
N LYS A 330 10.13 -15.29 15.27
CA LYS A 330 9.95 -16.51 16.06
C LYS A 330 10.77 -17.68 15.54
N ALA A 331 11.19 -17.64 14.27
CA ALA A 331 12.09 -18.57 13.61
C ALA A 331 12.76 -17.89 12.41
N HIS A 332 13.80 -18.54 11.85
CA HIS A 332 14.54 -18.02 10.70
C HIS A 332 14.62 -19.00 9.53
N LYS A 333 14.03 -20.19 9.66
CA LYS A 333 14.00 -21.22 8.62
C LYS A 333 12.58 -21.71 8.40
N LEU A 334 12.27 -22.09 7.16
CA LEU A 334 10.96 -22.60 6.75
C LEU A 334 11.13 -23.88 5.93
N THR A 335 10.40 -24.91 6.32
CA THR A 335 10.19 -26.13 5.52
C THR A 335 8.72 -26.23 5.16
N ILE A 336 8.42 -26.30 3.87
CA ILE A 336 7.05 -26.49 3.36
C ILE A 336 6.90 -27.95 2.94
N LEU A 337 5.90 -28.62 3.48
CA LEU A 337 5.54 -29.99 3.15
C LEU A 337 4.29 -30.01 2.28
N ASN A 338 4.44 -30.48 1.05
CA ASN A 338 3.35 -30.68 0.10
C ASN A 338 3.76 -31.78 -0.89
N SER A 339 2.82 -32.65 -1.26
CA SER A 339 3.08 -33.80 -2.15
C SER A 339 2.73 -33.54 -3.62
N GLN A 340 2.11 -32.42 -3.94
CA GLN A 340 1.60 -32.11 -5.29
C GLN A 340 2.62 -31.37 -6.15
N PHE A 341 3.55 -30.63 -5.51
CA PHE A 341 4.49 -29.76 -6.22
C PHE A 341 5.95 -30.19 -5.97
N PRO A 342 6.85 -29.94 -6.95
CA PRO A 342 8.27 -30.29 -6.82
C PRO A 342 8.94 -29.64 -5.60
N SER A 343 9.83 -30.38 -4.94
CA SER A 343 10.56 -29.91 -3.75
C SER A 343 11.36 -28.63 -4.01
N GLU A 344 11.94 -28.49 -5.19
CA GLU A 344 12.69 -27.29 -5.59
C GLU A 344 11.79 -26.04 -5.57
N LYS A 345 10.57 -26.12 -6.07
CA LYS A 345 9.58 -25.03 -6.03
C LYS A 345 9.17 -24.70 -4.60
N LEU A 346 9.03 -25.71 -3.73
CA LEU A 346 8.68 -25.48 -2.32
C LEU A 346 9.80 -24.77 -1.58
N VAL A 347 11.07 -25.08 -1.90
CA VAL A 347 12.25 -24.36 -1.36
C VAL A 347 12.28 -22.92 -1.86
N GLU A 348 12.05 -22.68 -3.16
CA GLU A 348 11.97 -21.32 -3.73
C GLU A 348 10.86 -20.50 -3.07
N LEU A 349 9.70 -21.11 -2.82
CA LEU A 349 8.60 -20.46 -2.10
C LEU A 349 8.97 -20.12 -0.66
N ALA A 350 9.60 -21.06 0.07
CA ALA A 350 10.07 -20.83 1.43
C ALA A 350 11.08 -19.67 1.48
N ASP A 351 12.03 -19.63 0.57
CA ASP A 351 12.99 -18.52 0.45
C ASP A 351 12.30 -17.19 0.09
N GLY A 352 11.30 -17.22 -0.78
CA GLY A 352 10.49 -16.04 -1.11
C GLY A 352 9.72 -15.47 0.09
N ILE A 353 9.12 -16.33 0.92
CA ILE A 353 8.44 -15.95 2.15
C ILE A 353 9.42 -15.34 3.17
N LEU A 354 10.58 -15.99 3.37
CA LEU A 354 11.63 -15.49 4.26
C LEU A 354 12.18 -14.13 3.79
N GLN A 355 12.35 -13.94 2.48
CA GLN A 355 12.75 -12.66 1.91
C GLN A 355 11.66 -11.59 2.09
N ALA A 356 10.40 -11.91 1.85
CA ALA A 356 9.29 -11.00 2.06
C ALA A 356 9.15 -10.56 3.53
N ALA A 357 9.49 -11.44 4.48
CA ALA A 357 9.53 -11.16 5.92
C ALA A 357 10.88 -10.57 6.41
N ARG A 358 11.81 -10.25 5.50
CA ARG A 358 13.13 -9.66 5.82
C ARG A 358 14.06 -10.54 6.67
N ILE A 359 13.89 -11.85 6.62
CA ILE A 359 14.75 -12.80 7.35
C ILE A 359 16.01 -13.15 6.53
N LYS A 360 15.85 -13.43 5.24
CA LYS A 360 16.91 -13.88 4.36
C LYS A 360 16.73 -13.32 2.95
N PHE A 361 17.82 -12.94 2.29
CA PHE A 361 17.79 -12.48 0.91
C PHE A 361 18.52 -13.49 0.02
N THR A 362 17.79 -14.10 -0.90
CA THR A 362 18.31 -15.13 -1.82
C THR A 362 18.35 -14.67 -3.28
N LYS A 363 17.73 -13.53 -3.57
CA LYS A 363 17.68 -12.93 -4.91
C LYS A 363 17.65 -11.40 -4.82
N THR A 364 17.75 -10.73 -5.96
CA THR A 364 17.53 -9.28 -6.06
C THR A 364 16.08 -8.95 -5.63
N GLU A 365 15.91 -7.94 -4.80
CA GLU A 365 14.59 -7.42 -4.44
C GLU A 365 14.22 -6.24 -5.34
N TYR A 366 13.01 -6.27 -5.88
CA TYR A 366 12.45 -5.16 -6.66
C TYR A 366 11.34 -4.49 -5.88
N ILE A 367 11.52 -3.19 -5.59
CA ILE A 367 10.52 -2.33 -4.98
C ILE A 367 9.89 -1.55 -6.14
N SER A 368 8.89 -2.14 -6.78
CA SER A 368 8.27 -1.54 -7.97
C SER A 368 6.82 -1.17 -7.74
N CYS A 369 6.46 0.05 -8.13
CA CYS A 369 5.10 0.54 -7.95
C CYS A 369 4.13 -0.15 -8.94
N PRO A 370 2.83 -0.25 -8.58
CA PRO A 370 1.82 -0.87 -9.46
C PRO A 370 1.45 0.01 -10.66
N GLY A 371 1.93 1.25 -10.70
CA GLY A 371 1.46 2.26 -11.63
C GLY A 371 0.17 2.94 -11.17
N CYS A 372 -0.09 4.10 -11.73
CA CYS A 372 -1.32 4.88 -11.53
C CYS A 372 -1.35 5.97 -12.62
N GLY A 373 -2.36 6.84 -12.65
CA GLY A 373 -2.46 7.96 -13.59
C GLY A 373 -1.29 8.95 -13.58
N ARG A 374 -0.35 8.81 -12.63
CA ARG A 374 0.91 9.59 -12.56
C ARG A 374 2.10 8.92 -13.24
N THR A 375 1.97 7.68 -13.72
CA THR A 375 3.08 6.94 -14.35
C THR A 375 3.46 7.60 -15.68
N LEU A 376 4.75 7.85 -15.88
CA LEU A 376 5.28 8.70 -16.94
C LEU A 376 5.97 7.94 -18.09
N TYR A 377 6.04 6.61 -17.99
CA TYR A 377 6.71 5.71 -18.95
C TYR A 377 6.09 4.31 -18.92
N ASN A 378 6.51 3.42 -19.83
CA ASN A 378 6.06 2.02 -19.82
C ASN A 378 6.72 1.25 -18.67
N LEU A 379 6.02 1.23 -17.52
CA LEU A 379 6.54 0.69 -16.26
C LEU A 379 6.79 -0.81 -16.35
N GLN A 380 5.87 -1.59 -16.89
CA GLN A 380 5.97 -3.06 -16.96
C GLN A 380 7.15 -3.50 -17.85
N GLU A 381 7.30 -2.88 -19.01
CA GLU A 381 8.43 -3.17 -19.91
C GLU A 381 9.78 -2.80 -19.27
N THR A 382 9.82 -1.67 -18.55
CA THR A 382 11.03 -1.22 -17.86
C THR A 382 11.40 -2.15 -16.71
N ILE A 383 10.42 -2.59 -15.90
CA ILE A 383 10.63 -3.59 -14.86
C ILE A 383 11.22 -4.87 -15.45
N ALA A 384 10.64 -5.39 -16.54
CA ALA A 384 11.11 -6.60 -17.19
C ALA A 384 12.58 -6.47 -17.67
N LYS A 385 12.95 -5.34 -18.28
CA LYS A 385 14.33 -5.06 -18.73
C LYS A 385 15.32 -5.01 -17.56
N ILE A 386 14.98 -4.29 -16.49
CA ILE A 386 15.84 -4.18 -15.31
C ILE A 386 16.00 -5.54 -14.65
N LYS A 387 14.92 -6.29 -14.45
CA LYS A 387 14.95 -7.64 -13.87
C LYS A 387 15.82 -8.60 -14.68
N ALA A 388 15.65 -8.63 -15.99
CA ALA A 388 16.45 -9.50 -16.87
C ALA A 388 17.97 -9.28 -16.72
N ALA A 389 18.37 -8.02 -16.45
CA ALA A 389 19.79 -7.65 -16.33
C ALA A 389 20.36 -7.76 -14.90
N THR A 390 19.50 -7.88 -13.86
CA THR A 390 19.93 -7.77 -12.45
C THR A 390 19.47 -8.91 -11.55
N LYS A 391 18.70 -9.88 -12.06
CA LYS A 391 18.11 -10.99 -11.26
C LYS A 391 19.12 -11.78 -10.43
N ASP A 392 20.35 -11.89 -10.90
CA ASP A 392 21.42 -12.66 -10.26
C ASP A 392 22.26 -11.84 -9.25
N LEU A 393 21.87 -10.58 -9.00
CA LEU A 393 22.56 -9.71 -8.06
C LEU A 393 21.99 -9.86 -6.65
N VAL A 394 22.21 -11.02 -6.05
CA VAL A 394 21.66 -11.41 -4.73
C VAL A 394 21.90 -10.33 -3.67
N GLY A 395 20.84 -10.02 -2.92
CA GLY A 395 20.86 -9.05 -1.83
C GLY A 395 20.76 -7.59 -2.27
N LEU A 396 20.78 -7.31 -3.58
CA LEU A 396 20.56 -5.97 -4.11
C LEU A 396 19.07 -5.61 -4.07
N LYS A 397 18.77 -4.36 -3.74
CA LYS A 397 17.41 -3.79 -3.75
C LYS A 397 17.32 -2.68 -4.79
N ILE A 398 16.43 -2.82 -5.75
CA ILE A 398 16.23 -1.84 -6.84
C ILE A 398 14.82 -1.29 -6.77
N GLY A 399 14.70 0.04 -6.60
CA GLY A 399 13.45 0.77 -6.68
C GLY A 399 13.10 1.13 -8.13
N ILE A 400 11.87 0.83 -8.58
CA ILE A 400 11.39 1.19 -9.92
C ILE A 400 10.06 1.91 -9.78
N MET A 401 10.07 3.24 -9.90
CA MET A 401 8.97 4.11 -9.56
C MET A 401 8.45 4.90 -10.75
N GLY A 402 7.14 4.84 -10.99
CA GLY A 402 6.48 5.54 -12.09
C GLY A 402 6.57 7.07 -12.01
N CYS A 403 6.69 7.64 -10.80
CA CYS A 403 6.77 9.08 -10.59
C CYS A 403 7.46 9.46 -9.29
N ILE A 404 7.76 10.77 -9.12
CA ILE A 404 8.46 11.31 -7.94
C ILE A 404 7.57 11.51 -6.70
N VAL A 405 6.24 11.33 -6.80
CA VAL A 405 5.32 11.72 -5.72
C VAL A 405 5.57 10.93 -4.42
N ASN A 406 5.58 9.62 -4.52
CA ASN A 406 5.93 8.74 -3.38
C ASN A 406 7.25 8.00 -3.62
N GLY A 407 7.71 7.95 -4.88
CA GLY A 407 8.82 7.11 -5.32
C GLY A 407 10.07 7.20 -4.44
N PRO A 408 10.67 8.39 -4.27
CA PRO A 408 11.90 8.51 -3.48
C PRO A 408 11.76 8.07 -2.02
N GLY A 409 10.58 8.24 -1.43
CA GLY A 409 10.31 7.80 -0.07
C GLY A 409 10.07 6.29 0.04
N GLU A 410 9.26 5.72 -0.86
CA GLU A 410 8.93 4.29 -0.86
C GLU A 410 10.14 3.40 -1.19
N MET A 411 11.09 3.92 -1.97
CA MET A 411 12.34 3.23 -2.27
C MET A 411 13.49 3.64 -1.34
N ALA A 412 13.23 4.30 -0.21
CA ALA A 412 14.27 4.76 0.70
C ALA A 412 15.19 3.63 1.23
N ASP A 413 14.69 2.39 1.23
CA ASP A 413 15.44 1.18 1.57
C ASP A 413 16.13 0.54 0.35
N ALA A 414 15.96 1.08 -0.86
CA ALA A 414 16.60 0.56 -2.05
C ALA A 414 18.06 1.03 -2.14
N ASP A 415 18.93 0.17 -2.69
CA ASP A 415 20.31 0.53 -2.98
C ASP A 415 20.38 1.47 -4.19
N TYR A 416 19.54 1.21 -5.20
CA TYR A 416 19.42 2.00 -6.42
C TYR A 416 17.96 2.27 -6.77
N GLY A 417 17.70 3.40 -7.42
CA GLY A 417 16.36 3.80 -7.84
C GLY A 417 16.30 4.29 -9.28
N TYR A 418 15.25 3.85 -9.99
CA TYR A 418 14.83 4.32 -11.29
C TYR A 418 13.47 5.02 -11.14
N VAL A 419 13.41 6.33 -11.34
CA VAL A 419 12.23 7.13 -10.99
C VAL A 419 11.81 8.02 -12.15
N GLY A 420 10.55 7.93 -12.57
CA GLY A 420 9.97 8.83 -13.57
C GLY A 420 10.00 10.28 -13.09
N ALA A 421 10.66 11.15 -13.83
CA ALA A 421 10.85 12.57 -13.50
C ALA A 421 10.02 13.51 -14.40
N GLY A 422 9.58 13.04 -15.54
CA GLY A 422 8.79 13.75 -16.54
C GLY A 422 8.52 12.83 -17.72
N ARG A 423 7.71 13.24 -18.70
CA ARG A 423 7.46 12.43 -19.90
C ARG A 423 8.79 12.19 -20.64
N GLY A 424 9.14 10.90 -20.80
CA GLY A 424 10.40 10.47 -21.43
C GLY A 424 11.65 10.82 -20.66
N LYS A 425 11.54 11.18 -19.36
CA LYS A 425 12.66 11.56 -18.49
C LYS A 425 12.67 10.79 -17.20
N ILE A 426 13.82 10.30 -16.83
CA ILE A 426 14.09 9.49 -15.65
C ILE A 426 15.14 10.16 -14.77
N SER A 427 15.02 9.96 -13.46
CA SER A 427 16.08 10.27 -12.50
C SER A 427 16.59 9.01 -11.86
N LEU A 428 17.90 8.87 -11.70
CA LEU A 428 18.54 7.76 -11.02
C LEU A 428 18.93 8.15 -9.59
N TYR A 429 18.76 7.20 -8.71
CA TYR A 429 19.08 7.36 -7.29
C TYR A 429 20.06 6.28 -6.83
N LYS A 430 20.90 6.65 -5.87
CA LYS A 430 21.70 5.75 -5.04
C LYS A 430 21.26 5.97 -3.61
N ALA A 431 20.67 4.96 -2.99
CA ALA A 431 19.92 5.11 -1.74
C ALA A 431 18.94 6.30 -1.82
N LYS A 432 19.07 7.29 -0.94
CA LYS A 432 18.19 8.48 -0.90
C LYS A 432 18.64 9.63 -1.78
N GLU A 433 19.83 9.54 -2.39
CA GLU A 433 20.44 10.62 -3.16
C GLU A 433 20.14 10.49 -4.66
N CYS A 434 19.65 11.57 -5.27
CA CYS A 434 19.46 11.65 -6.71
C CYS A 434 20.81 11.94 -7.38
N VAL A 435 21.38 10.93 -8.03
CA VAL A 435 22.73 11.01 -8.63
C VAL A 435 22.73 11.52 -10.06
N GLU A 436 21.64 11.29 -10.82
CA GLU A 436 21.51 11.84 -12.17
C GLU A 436 20.05 12.17 -12.47
N LYS A 437 19.79 13.34 -13.06
CA LYS A 437 18.43 13.86 -13.33
C LYS A 437 18.15 13.99 -14.81
N ASN A 438 16.88 13.87 -15.18
CA ASN A 438 16.37 14.16 -16.52
C ASN A 438 17.05 13.36 -17.65
N ILE A 439 17.44 12.13 -17.38
CA ILE A 439 17.99 11.19 -18.36
C ILE A 439 16.90 10.83 -19.35
N PRO A 440 17.18 10.77 -20.66
CA PRO A 440 16.26 10.20 -21.64
C PRO A 440 15.90 8.76 -21.26
N GLU A 441 14.62 8.40 -21.33
CA GLU A 441 14.14 7.05 -21.00
C GLU A 441 14.90 5.96 -21.78
N SER A 442 15.25 6.23 -23.05
CA SER A 442 16.00 5.31 -23.90
C SER A 442 17.40 4.93 -23.39
N GLU A 443 18.00 5.77 -22.54
CA GLU A 443 19.35 5.57 -22.00
C GLU A 443 19.34 5.14 -20.52
N ALA A 444 18.22 5.36 -19.84
CA ALA A 444 18.17 5.31 -18.37
C ALA A 444 18.41 3.92 -17.78
N VAL A 445 17.98 2.85 -18.45
CA VAL A 445 18.23 1.47 -17.99
C VAL A 445 19.73 1.15 -18.06
N GLU A 446 20.40 1.46 -19.19
CA GLU A 446 21.84 1.20 -19.31
C GLU A 446 22.66 2.02 -18.30
N LYS A 447 22.30 3.27 -18.09
CA LYS A 447 22.94 4.13 -17.05
C LYS A 447 22.75 3.59 -15.63
N LEU A 448 21.57 3.03 -15.31
CA LEU A 448 21.35 2.35 -14.04
C LEU A 448 22.30 1.16 -13.90
N LEU A 449 22.43 0.34 -14.95
CA LEU A 449 23.31 -0.82 -14.94
C LEU A 449 24.78 -0.43 -14.83
N GLU A 450 25.20 0.66 -15.47
CA GLU A 450 26.56 1.22 -15.35
C GLU A 450 26.82 1.70 -13.93
N LEU A 451 25.87 2.39 -13.30
CA LEU A 451 25.96 2.83 -11.91
C LEU A 451 26.17 1.63 -10.96
N ILE A 452 25.35 0.59 -11.12
CA ILE A 452 25.47 -0.65 -10.33
C ILE A 452 26.82 -1.33 -10.53
N ARG A 453 27.30 -1.45 -11.78
CA ARG A 453 28.58 -2.09 -12.11
C ARG A 453 29.77 -1.30 -11.55
N LYS A 454 29.69 0.04 -11.54
CA LYS A 454 30.76 0.91 -11.01
C LYS A 454 30.94 0.76 -9.51
N ASP A 455 29.87 0.60 -8.78
CA ASP A 455 29.88 0.49 -7.33
C ASP A 455 30.25 -0.92 -6.81
N ARG A 456 30.14 -1.93 -7.68
CA ARG A 456 30.42 -3.33 -7.32
C ARG A 456 31.83 -3.80 -7.75
N LYS A 457 32.61 -2.90 -8.37
CA LYS A 457 34.04 -3.10 -8.63
C LYS A 457 34.84 -2.68 -7.40
#